data_69faddd721ca9924155763e1201bd26c
#
_entry.id   69faddd721ca9924155763e1201bd26c
#
_cell.length_a   1.000
_cell.length_b   1.000
_cell.length_c   1.000
_cell.angle_alpha   90.00
_cell.angle_beta   90.00
_cell.angle_gamma   90.00
#
_symmetry.space_group_name_H-M   'P 1'
#
loop_
_entity.id
_entity.type
_entity.pdbx_description
1 polymer ?
#
loop_
_entity_poly.entity_id
_entity_poly.type
_entity_poly.pdbx_seq_one_letter_code
_entity_poly.pdbx_strand_id
1 'polypeptide(L)'
;MPTYIVGDIHISDHASYQAHLPRALATIARFGGRVNAGGGKIDLLEGDPMPERIFIIEFPTADAARRWYQSDDYQEALKTRLSASHGRVFLIEGNEISSAVPVAGLDAGKN
;
A
#
# COMPACT_ATOMS: atom_id res chain seq x y z
N MET A 1 10.87 -3.66 12.66
CA MET A 1 9.75 -2.73 12.46
C MET A 1 9.13 -2.97 11.09
N PRO A 2 7.85 -3.23 11.02
CA PRO A 2 7.23 -3.42 9.72
C PRO A 2 7.22 -2.14 8.89
N THR A 3 7.14 -2.33 7.60
CA THR A 3 7.09 -1.25 6.64
C THR A 3 5.88 -1.48 5.77
N TYR A 4 5.19 -0.40 5.42
CA TYR A 4 3.96 -0.50 4.64
C TYR A 4 4.10 0.23 3.32
N ILE A 5 3.57 -0.38 2.28
CA ILE A 5 3.35 0.29 1.00
C ILE A 5 1.88 0.63 0.95
N VAL A 6 1.57 1.87 0.75
CA VAL A 6 0.19 2.35 0.71
C VAL A 6 -0.09 2.92 -0.67
N GLY A 7 -1.15 2.43 -1.28
CA GLY A 7 -1.60 2.94 -2.56
C GLY A 7 -2.92 3.66 -2.43
N ASP A 8 -2.99 4.82 -3.07
CA ASP A 8 -4.20 5.63 -3.18
C ASP A 8 -4.36 5.91 -4.66
N ILE A 9 -5.14 5.08 -5.35
CA ILE A 9 -5.16 5.08 -6.79
C ILE A 9 -6.56 5.17 -7.36
N HIS A 10 -6.62 5.61 -8.59
CA HIS A 10 -7.83 5.71 -9.38
C HIS A 10 -7.68 4.78 -10.58
N ILE A 11 -8.59 3.83 -10.73
CA ILE A 11 -8.48 2.82 -11.77
C ILE A 11 -9.23 3.30 -13.00
N SER A 12 -8.52 3.40 -14.14
CA SER A 12 -9.12 3.81 -15.41
C SER A 12 -9.49 2.60 -16.28
N ASP A 13 -8.81 1.48 -16.09
CA ASP A 13 -9.07 0.24 -16.84
C ASP A 13 -9.14 -0.91 -15.85
N HIS A 14 -10.35 -1.21 -15.40
CA HIS A 14 -10.57 -2.23 -14.37
C HIS A 14 -10.17 -3.62 -14.85
N ALA A 15 -10.42 -3.96 -16.11
CA ALA A 15 -10.09 -5.29 -16.62
C ALA A 15 -8.59 -5.53 -16.59
N SER A 16 -7.80 -4.56 -17.07
CA SER A 16 -6.34 -4.67 -17.07
C SER A 16 -5.78 -4.68 -15.65
N TYR A 17 -6.36 -3.85 -14.77
CA TYR A 17 -5.95 -3.82 -13.39
C TYR A 17 -6.17 -5.18 -12.71
N GLN A 18 -7.35 -5.77 -12.89
CA GLN A 18 -7.65 -7.08 -12.33
C GLN A 18 -6.72 -8.16 -12.89
N ALA A 19 -6.42 -8.08 -14.17
CA ALA A 19 -5.58 -9.08 -14.81
C ALA A 19 -4.14 -9.09 -14.27
N HIS A 20 -3.66 -7.94 -13.78
CA HIS A 20 -2.27 -7.87 -13.27
C HIS A 20 -2.14 -8.34 -11.83
N LEU A 21 -3.25 -8.40 -11.06
CA LEU A 21 -3.19 -8.69 -9.63
C LEU A 21 -2.51 -10.02 -9.27
N PRO A 22 -2.79 -11.15 -9.93
CA PRO A 22 -2.13 -12.39 -9.54
C PRO A 22 -0.62 -12.32 -9.66
N ARG A 23 -0.12 -11.64 -10.69
CA ARG A 23 1.31 -11.48 -10.89
C ARG A 23 1.92 -10.58 -9.82
N ALA A 24 1.26 -9.47 -9.53
CA ALA A 24 1.73 -8.55 -8.50
C ALA A 24 1.77 -9.23 -7.12
N LEU A 25 0.72 -9.99 -6.80
CA LEU A 25 0.64 -10.70 -5.52
C LEU A 25 1.77 -11.73 -5.39
N ALA A 26 2.10 -12.43 -6.46
CA ALA A 26 3.19 -13.41 -6.45
C ALA A 26 4.53 -12.73 -6.14
N THR A 27 4.78 -11.54 -6.70
CA THR A 27 6.02 -10.82 -6.43
C THR A 27 6.08 -10.34 -4.98
N ILE A 28 4.97 -9.88 -4.43
CA ILE A 28 4.89 -9.44 -3.04
C ILE A 28 5.27 -10.58 -2.10
N ALA A 29 4.67 -11.74 -2.30
CA ALA A 29 4.93 -12.90 -1.46
C ALA A 29 6.40 -13.32 -1.49
N ARG A 30 7.03 -13.21 -2.67
CA ARG A 30 8.43 -13.60 -2.83
C ARG A 30 9.37 -12.79 -1.94
N PHE A 31 9.03 -11.56 -1.63
CA PHE A 31 9.84 -10.69 -0.79
C PHE A 31 9.35 -10.63 0.65
N GLY A 32 8.50 -11.56 1.03
CA GLY A 32 8.02 -11.65 2.42
C GLY A 32 6.89 -10.69 2.74
N GLY A 33 6.29 -10.10 1.74
CA GLY A 33 5.18 -9.16 1.94
C GLY A 33 3.84 -9.86 1.97
N ARG A 34 2.85 -9.12 2.44
CA ARG A 34 1.47 -9.59 2.42
C ARG A 34 0.54 -8.39 2.27
N VAL A 35 -0.59 -8.61 1.61
CA VAL A 35 -1.59 -7.57 1.46
C VAL A 35 -2.47 -7.56 2.70
N ASN A 36 -2.42 -6.46 3.45
CA ASN A 36 -3.26 -6.31 4.64
C ASN A 36 -4.65 -5.79 4.28
N ALA A 37 -4.74 -4.96 3.25
CA ALA A 37 -6.02 -4.46 2.76
C ALA A 37 -5.88 -4.13 1.29
N GLY A 38 -6.89 -4.42 0.51
CA GLY A 38 -6.87 -4.10 -0.92
C GLY A 38 -8.23 -4.35 -1.54
N GLY A 39 -8.82 -3.31 -2.09
CA GLY A 39 -10.08 -3.44 -2.82
C GLY A 39 -11.33 -3.64 -1.97
N GLY A 40 -11.21 -3.50 -0.66
CA GLY A 40 -12.36 -3.57 0.21
C GLY A 40 -13.19 -2.29 0.19
N LYS A 41 -14.34 -2.35 0.83
CA LYS A 41 -15.21 -1.20 0.96
C LYS A 41 -14.53 -0.12 1.82
N ILE A 42 -14.66 1.12 1.40
CA ILE A 42 -14.09 2.26 2.10
C ILE A 42 -15.21 3.10 2.69
N ASP A 43 -15.11 3.42 3.98
CA ASP A 43 -15.99 4.37 4.63
C ASP A 43 -15.19 5.64 4.91
N LEU A 44 -15.60 6.75 4.33
CA LEU A 44 -14.94 8.02 4.58
C LEU A 44 -15.42 8.58 5.92
N LEU A 45 -14.52 8.73 6.87
CA LEU A 45 -14.87 9.22 8.20
C LEU A 45 -14.71 10.72 8.34
N GLU A 46 -13.74 11.29 7.65
CA GLU A 46 -13.47 12.72 7.67
C GLU A 46 -12.85 13.14 6.35
N GLY A 47 -13.17 14.33 5.92
CA GLY A 47 -12.53 14.94 4.76
C GLY A 47 -13.18 14.56 3.44
N ASP A 48 -12.52 14.92 2.37
CA ASP A 48 -12.93 14.63 1.00
C ASP A 48 -11.69 14.69 0.10
N PRO A 49 -11.73 14.12 -1.07
CA PRO A 49 -12.83 13.32 -1.63
C PRO A 49 -12.80 11.88 -1.10
N MET A 50 -13.86 11.14 -1.37
CA MET A 50 -13.89 9.70 -1.10
C MET A 50 -12.80 9.00 -1.92
N PRO A 51 -11.92 8.22 -1.27
CA PRO A 51 -10.93 7.44 -2.03
C PRO A 51 -11.61 6.40 -2.91
N GLU A 52 -11.05 6.12 -4.06
CA GLU A 52 -11.60 5.08 -4.92
C GLU A 52 -11.02 3.73 -4.57
N ARG A 53 -9.69 3.62 -4.50
CA ARG A 53 -9.02 2.35 -4.25
C ARG A 53 -7.83 2.57 -3.34
N ILE A 54 -7.83 1.87 -2.23
CA ILE A 54 -6.72 1.90 -1.28
C ILE A 54 -6.17 0.49 -1.18
N PHE A 55 -4.84 0.34 -1.17
CA PHE A 55 -4.24 -0.93 -0.80
C PHE A 55 -3.14 -0.69 0.21
N ILE A 56 -2.94 -1.67 1.08
CA ILE A 56 -1.91 -1.62 2.11
C ILE A 56 -1.18 -2.96 2.08
N ILE A 57 0.12 -2.89 1.84
CA ILE A 57 0.98 -4.07 1.78
C ILE A 57 2.00 -3.94 2.90
N GLU A 58 2.19 -5.00 3.66
CA GLU A 58 3.16 -5.02 4.74
C GLU A 58 4.38 -5.82 4.35
N PHE A 59 5.57 -5.28 4.64
CA PHE A 59 6.84 -5.99 4.51
C PHE A 59 7.53 -5.99 5.86
N PRO A 60 8.39 -7.00 6.13
CA PRO A 60 9.06 -7.06 7.42
C PRO A 60 10.04 -5.91 7.66
N THR A 61 10.62 -5.35 6.59
CA THR A 61 11.57 -4.25 6.69
C THR A 61 11.43 -3.32 5.50
N ALA A 62 11.94 -2.09 5.67
CA ALA A 62 11.98 -1.14 4.57
C ALA A 62 12.86 -1.65 3.42
N ASP A 63 13.95 -2.34 3.76
CA ASP A 63 14.82 -2.90 2.76
C ASP A 63 14.09 -3.94 1.89
N ALA A 64 13.31 -4.82 2.50
CA ALA A 64 12.53 -5.81 1.77
C ALA A 64 11.52 -5.14 0.85
N ALA A 65 10.85 -4.09 1.33
CA ALA A 65 9.88 -3.36 0.52
C ALA A 65 10.53 -2.69 -0.68
N ARG A 66 11.69 -2.08 -0.47
CA ARG A 66 12.40 -1.42 -1.56
C ARG A 66 12.92 -2.42 -2.58
N ARG A 67 13.43 -3.56 -2.12
CA ARG A 67 13.90 -4.61 -3.03
C ARG A 67 12.74 -5.18 -3.85
N TRP A 68 11.59 -5.35 -3.22
CA TRP A 68 10.39 -5.76 -3.95
C TRP A 68 10.06 -4.76 -5.05
N TYR A 69 9.98 -3.48 -4.69
CA TYR A 69 9.58 -2.45 -5.64
C TYR A 69 10.56 -2.37 -6.82
N GLN A 70 11.84 -2.51 -6.55
CA GLN A 70 12.89 -2.40 -7.56
C GLN A 70 13.14 -3.70 -8.33
N SER A 71 12.50 -4.80 -7.93
CA SER A 71 12.73 -6.07 -8.60
C SER A 71 12.23 -6.03 -10.04
N ASP A 72 12.92 -6.77 -10.92
CA ASP A 72 12.53 -6.85 -12.32
C ASP A 72 11.12 -7.40 -12.47
N ASP A 73 10.77 -8.39 -11.65
CA ASP A 73 9.45 -9.01 -11.73
C ASP A 73 8.34 -8.03 -11.39
N TYR A 74 8.52 -7.25 -10.32
CA TYR A 74 7.49 -6.29 -9.97
C TYR A 74 7.45 -5.13 -10.96
N GLN A 75 8.61 -4.66 -11.41
CA GLN A 75 8.65 -3.57 -12.38
C GLN A 75 7.92 -3.94 -13.67
N GLU A 76 7.97 -5.21 -14.06
CA GLU A 76 7.24 -5.69 -15.22
C GLU A 76 5.72 -5.65 -14.97
N ALA A 77 5.29 -6.12 -13.80
CA ALA A 77 3.88 -6.06 -13.43
C ALA A 77 3.39 -4.61 -13.27
N LEU A 78 4.27 -3.74 -12.78
CA LEU A 78 3.95 -2.34 -12.56
C LEU A 78 3.56 -1.61 -13.85
N LYS A 79 4.14 -2.00 -14.99
CA LYS A 79 3.81 -1.37 -16.27
C LYS A 79 2.31 -1.44 -16.55
N THR A 80 1.69 -2.58 -16.26
CA THR A 80 0.25 -2.75 -16.47
C THR A 80 -0.53 -1.86 -15.50
N ARG A 81 -0.12 -1.81 -14.23
CA ARG A 81 -0.82 -0.97 -13.25
C ARG A 81 -0.72 0.50 -13.65
N LEU A 82 0.44 0.95 -14.09
CA LEU A 82 0.61 2.37 -14.47
C LEU A 82 -0.21 2.74 -15.69
N SER A 83 -0.44 1.81 -16.61
CA SER A 83 -1.28 2.09 -17.76
C SER A 83 -2.76 2.01 -17.45
N ALA A 84 -3.14 1.33 -16.38
CA ALA A 84 -4.53 1.08 -16.01
C ALA A 84 -5.03 1.97 -14.86
N SER A 85 -4.16 2.78 -14.27
CA SER A 85 -4.50 3.56 -13.10
C SER A 85 -3.58 4.77 -12.97
N HIS A 86 -3.96 5.69 -12.07
CA HIS A 86 -3.10 6.79 -11.68
C HIS A 86 -3.33 7.08 -10.21
N GLY A 87 -2.40 7.76 -9.60
CA GLY A 87 -2.50 8.10 -8.19
C GLY A 87 -1.14 8.08 -7.51
N ARG A 88 -1.15 7.76 -6.24
CA ARG A 88 0.06 7.80 -5.43
C ARG A 88 0.29 6.47 -4.74
N VAL A 89 1.56 6.06 -4.69
CA VAL A 89 1.99 4.90 -3.92
C VAL A 89 3.20 5.34 -3.13
N PHE A 90 3.20 5.08 -1.84
CA PHE A 90 4.30 5.51 -0.98
C PHE A 90 4.61 4.46 0.07
N LEU A 91 5.82 4.56 0.60
CA LEU A 91 6.32 3.67 1.63
C LEU A 91 6.28 4.41 2.96
N ILE A 92 5.75 3.75 3.99
CA ILE A 92 5.75 4.28 5.35
C ILE A 92 6.47 3.28 6.23
N GLU A 93 7.54 3.73 6.91
CA GLU A 93 8.18 2.90 7.90
C GLU A 93 7.37 2.94 9.16
N GLY A 94 7.00 1.77 9.67
CA GLY A 94 6.23 1.69 10.88
C GLY A 94 7.08 2.06 12.08
N ASN A 95 6.58 3.00 12.88
CA ASN A 95 7.18 3.29 14.17
C ASN A 95 6.39 2.56 15.22
N GLU A 96 7.11 1.96 16.16
CA GLU A 96 6.44 1.30 17.25
C GLU A 96 5.83 2.33 18.17
N ILE A 97 4.51 2.28 18.29
CA ILE A 97 3.80 3.09 19.26
C ILE A 97 3.47 2.15 20.40
N SER A 98 4.31 2.16 21.42
CA SER A 98 4.15 1.24 22.52
C SER A 98 3.09 1.74 23.48
N SER A 99 2.66 0.85 24.40
CA SER A 99 1.72 1.22 25.44
C SER A 99 2.29 2.28 26.39
N ALA A 100 3.61 2.50 26.37
CA ALA A 100 4.24 3.52 27.18
C ALA A 100 4.08 4.91 26.58
N VAL A 101 3.70 5.02 25.31
CA VAL A 101 3.45 6.32 24.70
C VAL A 101 2.18 6.91 25.29
N PRO A 102 2.24 8.09 25.90
CA PRO A 102 1.05 8.70 26.46
C PRO A 102 0.01 8.99 25.40
N VAL A 103 -1.25 8.74 25.73
CA VAL A 103 -2.36 9.04 24.83
C VAL A 103 -2.38 10.54 24.49
N ALA A 104 -1.99 11.36 25.44
CA ALA A 104 -1.91 12.80 25.22
C ALA A 104 -0.96 13.14 24.07
N GLY A 105 0.11 12.36 23.89
CA GLY A 105 1.01 12.57 22.78
C GLY A 105 0.37 12.27 21.43
N LEU A 106 -0.51 11.29 21.41
CA LEU A 106 -1.25 10.96 20.19
C LEU A 106 -2.33 12.01 19.94
N ASP A 107 -3.00 12.45 20.98
CA ASP A 107 -4.04 13.46 20.86
C ASP A 107 -3.48 14.78 20.33
N ALA A 108 -2.27 15.13 20.74
CA ALA A 108 -1.64 16.34 20.24
C ALA A 108 -1.45 16.26 18.73
N GLY A 109 -1.20 15.08 18.21
CA GLY A 109 -1.03 14.88 16.78
C GLY A 109 -2.30 15.02 15.99
N LYS A 110 -3.43 14.73 16.59
CA LYS A 110 -4.69 14.77 15.86
C LYS A 110 -5.35 16.13 15.85
N ASN A 111 -4.92 17.00 16.71
CA ASN A 111 -5.46 18.34 16.79
C ASN A 111 -4.67 19.30 15.91
#